data_42f6d02e46d2f759c85b7cf3d53ccba4
#
_entry.id   42f6d02e46d2f759c85b7cf3d53ccba4
#
_cell.length_a   1.000
_cell.length_b   1.000
_cell.length_c   1.000
_cell.angle_alpha   90.00
_cell.angle_beta   90.00
_cell.angle_gamma   90.00
#
_symmetry.space_group_name_H-M   'P 1'
#
loop_
_entity.id
_entity.type
_entity.pdbx_description
1 polymer ?
#
loop_
_entity_poly.entity_id
_entity_poly.type
_entity_poly.pdbx_seq_one_letter_code
_entity_poly.pdbx_strand_id
1 'polypeptide(L)'
;MSSNKQKTYNRSDIELDLNKEFPDLNNSQISSAIDSILESIVEAVALDDKVEIRGFGTFSKKYVRPRKFINPRTKKVSYIGETATIHFKPSKSLIEK
;
A
#
# COMPACT_ATOMS: atom_id res chain seq x y z
N MET A 1 -11.65 30.29 2.81
CA MET A 1 -12.09 29.18 2.68
C MET A 1 -11.27 28.10 2.28
N SER A 2 -11.14 27.24 3.02
CA SER A 2 -10.26 26.27 2.75
C SER A 2 -10.86 25.14 2.10
N SER A 3 -11.28 25.36 0.99
CA SER A 3 -11.89 24.31 0.28
C SER A 3 -10.91 23.29 -0.18
N ASN A 4 -9.65 23.45 0.17
CA ASN A 4 -8.67 22.50 -0.31
C ASN A 4 -8.43 21.34 0.61
N LYS A 5 -9.34 21.06 1.51
CA LYS A 5 -9.16 19.90 2.34
C LYS A 5 -9.23 18.65 1.52
N GLN A 6 -8.20 17.86 1.58
CA GLN A 6 -8.15 16.60 0.88
C GLN A 6 -9.06 15.61 1.58
N LYS A 7 -9.94 14.99 0.82
CA LYS A 7 -10.82 13.97 1.37
C LYS A 7 -10.11 12.64 1.36
N THR A 8 -10.18 11.90 2.44
CA THR A 8 -9.62 10.56 2.50
C THR A 8 -10.65 9.55 1.99
N TYR A 9 -10.25 8.82 0.98
CA TYR A 9 -11.08 7.77 0.41
C TYR A 9 -10.59 6.46 1.01
N ASN A 10 -11.33 5.91 1.93
CA ASN A 10 -10.87 4.75 2.69
C ASN A 10 -11.46 3.44 2.15
N ARG A 11 -11.11 2.34 2.81
CA ARG A 11 -11.56 1.02 2.37
C ARG A 11 -13.08 0.89 2.32
N SER A 12 -13.79 1.49 3.27
CA SER A 12 -15.25 1.44 3.28
C SER A 12 -15.84 2.07 2.03
N ASP A 13 -15.22 3.14 1.55
CA ASP A 13 -15.67 3.81 0.34
C ASP A 13 -15.49 2.93 -0.89
N ILE A 14 -14.37 2.20 -0.94
CA ILE A 14 -14.12 1.26 -2.01
C ILE A 14 -15.14 0.13 -1.99
N GLU A 15 -15.44 -0.37 -0.80
CA GLU A 15 -16.43 -1.45 -0.64
C GLU A 15 -17.81 -1.00 -1.11
N LEU A 16 -18.19 0.22 -0.80
CA LEU A 16 -19.47 0.76 -1.24
C LEU A 16 -19.53 0.88 -2.76
N ASP A 17 -18.45 1.36 -3.36
CA ASP A 17 -18.40 1.48 -4.81
C ASP A 17 -18.48 0.12 -5.49
N LEU A 18 -17.79 -0.86 -4.94
CA LEU A 18 -17.83 -2.22 -5.49
C LEU A 18 -19.20 -2.84 -5.35
N ASN A 19 -19.88 -2.52 -4.25
CA ASN A 19 -21.25 -3.02 -4.05
C ASN A 19 -22.19 -2.48 -5.11
N LYS A 20 -21.99 -1.25 -5.54
CA LYS A 20 -22.79 -0.66 -6.62
C LYS A 20 -22.53 -1.32 -7.96
N GLU A 21 -21.26 -1.66 -8.22
CA GLU A 21 -20.89 -2.29 -9.48
C GLU A 21 -21.27 -3.77 -9.51
N PHE A 22 -21.22 -4.43 -8.36
CA PHE A 22 -21.50 -5.86 -8.26
C PHE A 22 -22.58 -6.11 -7.22
N PRO A 23 -23.82 -5.74 -7.53
CA PRO A 23 -24.91 -5.84 -6.53
C PRO A 23 -25.24 -7.25 -6.11
N ASP A 24 -24.81 -8.26 -6.87
CA ASP A 24 -25.04 -9.65 -6.52
C ASP A 24 -24.11 -10.14 -5.43
N LEU A 25 -23.05 -9.40 -5.11
CA LEU A 25 -22.13 -9.78 -4.06
C LEU A 25 -22.53 -9.11 -2.76
N ASN A 26 -22.49 -9.85 -1.67
CA ASN A 26 -22.77 -9.25 -0.38
C ASN A 26 -21.49 -8.62 0.19
N ASN A 27 -21.63 -7.88 1.29
CA ASN A 27 -20.51 -7.15 1.89
C ASN A 27 -19.37 -8.06 2.30
N SER A 28 -19.69 -9.23 2.80
CA SER A 28 -18.69 -10.20 3.22
C SER A 28 -17.86 -10.71 2.03
N GLN A 29 -18.51 -10.95 0.92
CA GLN A 29 -17.83 -11.39 -0.29
C GLN A 29 -16.92 -10.31 -0.84
N ILE A 30 -17.38 -9.08 -0.85
CA ILE A 30 -16.59 -7.94 -1.32
C ILE A 30 -15.37 -7.74 -0.43
N SER A 31 -15.56 -7.77 0.89
CA SER A 31 -14.47 -7.60 1.84
C SER A 31 -13.43 -8.70 1.69
N SER A 32 -13.87 -9.94 1.52
CA SER A 32 -12.95 -11.07 1.31
C SER A 32 -12.16 -10.94 0.03
N ALA A 33 -12.79 -10.46 -1.04
CA ALA A 33 -12.10 -10.26 -2.31
C ALA A 33 -11.00 -9.20 -2.17
N ILE A 34 -11.29 -8.12 -1.48
CA ILE A 34 -10.30 -7.07 -1.25
C ILE A 34 -9.13 -7.62 -0.42
N ASP A 35 -9.44 -8.37 0.65
CA ASP A 35 -8.41 -8.97 1.49
C ASP A 35 -7.51 -9.90 0.66
N SER A 36 -8.09 -10.71 -0.19
CA SER A 36 -7.32 -11.64 -1.02
C SER A 36 -6.39 -10.91 -1.96
N ILE A 37 -6.87 -9.83 -2.57
CA ILE A 37 -6.04 -9.03 -3.47
C ILE A 37 -4.85 -8.43 -2.72
N LEU A 38 -5.12 -7.81 -1.57
CA LEU A 38 -4.09 -7.14 -0.80
C LEU A 38 -3.07 -8.14 -0.26
N GLU A 39 -3.54 -9.29 0.24
CA GLU A 39 -2.65 -10.32 0.75
C GLU A 39 -1.76 -10.90 -0.35
N SER A 40 -2.31 -11.08 -1.54
CA SER A 40 -1.53 -11.58 -2.66
C SER A 40 -0.38 -10.64 -3.01
N ILE A 41 -0.64 -9.35 -2.99
CA ILE A 41 0.39 -8.35 -3.28
C ILE A 41 1.47 -8.38 -2.20
N VAL A 42 1.05 -8.39 -0.94
CA VAL A 42 1.99 -8.38 0.18
C VAL A 42 2.86 -9.63 0.19
N GLU A 43 2.25 -10.79 -0.05
CA GLU A 43 3.00 -12.05 -0.05
C GLU A 43 4.03 -12.11 -1.18
N ALA A 44 3.64 -11.67 -2.37
CA ALA A 44 4.55 -11.67 -3.50
C ALA A 44 5.73 -10.73 -3.24
N VAL A 45 5.46 -9.54 -2.74
CA VAL A 45 6.52 -8.58 -2.45
C VAL A 45 7.43 -9.09 -1.33
N ALA A 46 6.87 -9.78 -0.34
CA ALA A 46 7.66 -10.35 0.75
C ALA A 46 8.66 -11.38 0.25
N LEU A 47 8.34 -12.06 -0.85
CA LEU A 47 9.23 -13.04 -1.47
C LEU A 47 10.17 -12.39 -2.51
N ASP A 48 10.25 -11.08 -2.50
CA ASP A 48 11.08 -10.31 -3.43
C ASP A 48 10.59 -10.35 -4.88
N ASP A 49 9.36 -10.72 -5.09
CA ASP A 49 8.78 -10.65 -6.43
C ASP A 49 8.26 -9.25 -6.69
N LYS A 50 8.15 -8.91 -7.95
CA LYS A 50 7.48 -7.68 -8.33
C LYS A 50 6.07 -8.02 -8.74
N VAL A 51 5.12 -7.16 -8.37
CA VAL A 51 3.74 -7.32 -8.78
C VAL A 51 3.42 -6.18 -9.72
N GLU A 52 3.32 -6.48 -10.99
CA GLU A 52 3.03 -5.47 -12.00
C GLU A 52 1.57 -5.56 -12.41
N ILE A 53 0.82 -4.46 -12.23
CA ILE A 53 -0.56 -4.39 -12.66
C ILE A 53 -0.60 -3.45 -13.85
N ARG A 54 -0.82 -3.99 -15.02
CA ARG A 54 -0.76 -3.25 -16.25
C ARG A 54 -1.71 -2.06 -16.23
N GLY A 55 -1.20 -0.91 -16.56
CA GLY A 55 -2.00 0.32 -16.56
C GLY A 55 -2.15 0.96 -15.20
N PHE A 56 -1.69 0.32 -14.14
CA PHE A 56 -1.81 0.84 -12.79
C PHE A 56 -0.44 1.14 -12.18
N GLY A 57 0.41 0.15 -12.07
CA GLY A 57 1.74 0.35 -11.50
C GLY A 57 2.38 -0.95 -11.06
N THR A 58 3.51 -0.80 -10.40
CA THR A 58 4.32 -1.93 -9.97
C THR A 58 4.62 -1.80 -8.48
N PHE A 59 4.39 -2.90 -7.77
CA PHE A 59 4.76 -2.99 -6.35
C PHE A 59 6.04 -3.80 -6.24
N SER A 60 6.97 -3.34 -5.42
CA SER A 60 8.21 -4.06 -5.21
C SER A 60 8.73 -3.81 -3.80
N LYS A 61 9.71 -4.60 -3.39
CA LYS A 61 10.30 -4.42 -2.07
C LYS A 61 11.42 -3.39 -2.17
N LYS A 62 11.43 -2.46 -1.24
CA LYS A 62 12.47 -1.47 -1.16
C LYS A 62 13.18 -1.63 0.18
N TYR A 63 14.49 -1.82 0.15
CA TYR A 63 15.28 -1.93 1.36
C TYR A 63 15.71 -0.56 1.84
N VAL A 64 15.63 -0.37 3.14
CA VAL A 64 16.05 0.87 3.77
C VAL A 64 17.39 0.60 4.43
N ARG A 65 18.33 1.48 4.21
CA ARG A 65 19.68 1.31 4.75
C ARG A 65 19.66 1.28 6.27
N PRO A 66 20.49 0.46 6.90
CA PRO A 66 20.68 0.53 8.33
C PRO A 66 21.24 1.90 8.70
N ARG A 67 20.84 2.40 9.82
CA ARG A 67 21.36 3.69 10.26
C ARG A 67 21.54 3.70 11.77
N LYS A 68 22.46 4.55 12.19
CA LYS A 68 22.81 4.73 13.56
C LYS A 68 22.04 5.95 14.09
N PHE A 69 21.56 5.87 15.29
CA PHE A 69 21.01 7.05 15.93
C PHE A 69 21.38 7.07 17.40
N ILE A 70 21.36 8.26 17.99
CA ILE A 70 21.71 8.43 19.39
C ILE A 70 20.41 8.68 20.15
N ASN A 71 20.17 7.86 21.17
CA ASN A 71 19.00 8.03 22.01
C ASN A 71 19.26 9.26 22.90
N PRO A 72 18.47 10.32 22.78
CA PRO A 72 18.73 11.56 23.53
C PRO A 72 18.58 11.39 25.04
N ARG A 73 17.88 10.36 25.48
CA ARG A 73 17.66 10.16 26.89
C ARG A 73 18.82 9.45 27.57
N THR A 74 19.35 8.41 26.96
CA THR A 74 20.41 7.61 27.53
C THR A 74 21.76 7.91 26.92
N LYS A 75 21.76 8.65 25.81
CA LYS A 75 22.97 8.94 25.05
C LYS A 75 23.68 7.71 24.53
N LYS A 76 22.95 6.60 24.46
CA LYS A 76 23.49 5.39 23.88
C LYS A 76 23.29 5.39 22.38
N VAL A 77 24.28 4.84 21.69
CA VAL A 77 24.18 4.69 20.23
C VAL A 77 23.39 3.44 19.93
N SER A 78 22.39 3.58 19.11
CA SER A 78 21.59 2.44 18.66
C SER A 78 21.64 2.35 17.15
N TYR A 79 21.46 1.14 16.64
CA TYR A 79 21.44 0.92 15.20
C TYR A 79 20.08 0.41 14.79
N ILE A 80 19.53 1.01 13.75
CA ILE A 80 18.35 0.49 13.12
C ILE A 80 18.84 -0.37 11.97
N GLY A 81 18.58 -1.67 12.04
CA GLY A 81 19.04 -2.60 11.02
C GLY A 81 18.34 -2.38 9.69
N GLU A 82 18.72 -3.17 8.73
CA GLU A 82 18.12 -3.10 7.41
C GLU A 82 16.66 -3.48 7.52
N THR A 83 15.79 -2.63 6.99
CA THR A 83 14.36 -2.90 6.98
C THR A 83 13.88 -2.85 5.53
N ALA A 84 12.67 -3.32 5.30
CA ALA A 84 12.11 -3.31 3.96
C ALA A 84 10.71 -2.73 4.00
N THR A 85 10.37 -2.02 2.95
CA THR A 85 9.03 -1.47 2.78
C THR A 85 8.53 -1.83 1.40
N ILE A 86 7.24 -1.62 1.16
CA ILE A 86 6.69 -1.80 -0.16
C ILE A 86 6.80 -0.47 -0.90
N HIS A 87 7.38 -0.53 -2.08
CA HIS A 87 7.50 0.62 -2.96
C HIS A 87 6.52 0.48 -4.09
N PHE A 88 5.75 1.51 -4.36
CA PHE A 88 4.82 1.51 -5.47
C PHE A 88 5.25 2.53 -6.51
N LYS A 89 5.42 2.07 -7.75
CA LYS A 89 5.73 2.96 -8.86
C LYS A 89 4.52 2.99 -9.78
N PRO A 90 3.80 4.11 -9.88
CA PRO A 90 2.64 4.17 -10.76
C PRO A 90 3.03 4.07 -12.22
N SER A 91 2.15 3.50 -13.01
CA SER A 91 2.41 3.40 -14.44
C SER A 91 2.22 4.77 -15.08
N LYS A 92 2.85 4.97 -16.22
CA LYS A 92 2.74 6.22 -16.94
C LYS A 92 1.29 6.49 -17.35
N SER A 93 0.58 5.46 -17.75
CA SER A 93 -0.82 5.59 -18.13
C SER A 93 -1.68 6.08 -16.99
N LEU A 94 -1.38 5.65 -15.77
CA LEU A 94 -2.13 6.06 -14.60
C LEU A 94 -1.95 7.55 -14.32
N ILE A 95 -0.73 8.03 -14.44
CA ILE A 95 -0.39 9.41 -14.15
C ILE A 95 -0.93 10.36 -15.21
N GLU A 96 -0.92 9.96 -16.44
CA GLU A 96 -1.32 10.81 -17.55
C GLU A 96 -2.80 10.84 -17.81
N LYS A 97 -3.57 10.24 -16.96
CA LYS A 97 -4.99 10.16 -17.15
C LYS A 97 -5.71 11.49 -17.05
#